data_edd110381db3600b4402e35645cc0135
#
_entry.id   edd110381db3600b4402e35645cc0135
#
_cell.length_a   1.000
_cell.length_b   1.000
_cell.length_c   1.000
_cell.angle_alpha   90.00
_cell.angle_beta   90.00
_cell.angle_gamma   90.00
#
_symmetry.space_group_name_H-M   'P 1'
#
loop_
_entity.id
_entity.type
_entity.pdbx_description
1 polymer ?
#
loop_
_entity_poly.entity_id
_entity_poly.type
_entity_poly.pdbx_seq_one_letter_code
_entity_poly.pdbx_strand_id
1 'polypeptide(L)'
;DYIHYQQDRAVAGVLVELACETDFVAKSEEFKEASKQIAMHIAAMKPQYLNIEDIPEAKLNEEKEIIKKQSENEGKDKKIIDNIIEGKINSFYTDNVLNEQIFCNPEVYEGKVGIMIEEMSGKLGEKIFIKRFSLLEIGT
;
A
#
# COMPACT_ATOMS: atom_id res chain seq x y z
N ASP A 1 -10.30 -3.81 11.43
CA ASP A 1 -10.18 -2.40 11.84
C ASP A 1 -9.00 -2.20 12.78
N TYR A 2 -8.55 -0.95 12.87
CA TYR A 2 -7.48 -0.57 13.78
C TYR A 2 -7.67 0.89 14.18
N ILE A 3 -7.59 1.20 15.48
CA ILE A 3 -7.59 2.56 15.99
C ILE A 3 -6.24 2.82 16.67
N HIS A 4 -5.56 3.85 16.23
CA HIS A 4 -4.28 4.24 16.80
C HIS A 4 -4.48 5.34 17.85
N TYR A 5 -3.91 5.13 19.02
CA TYR A 5 -4.01 6.07 20.15
C TYR A 5 -2.65 6.70 20.46
N GLN A 6 -2.67 7.97 20.82
CA GLN A 6 -1.55 8.67 21.42
C GLN A 6 -2.06 9.35 22.69
N GLN A 7 -1.46 9.02 23.83
CA GLN A 7 -1.87 9.59 25.14
C GLN A 7 -3.37 9.49 25.37
N ASP A 8 -3.91 8.29 25.21
CA ASP A 8 -5.33 7.94 25.39
C ASP A 8 -6.31 8.65 24.45
N ARG A 9 -5.80 9.29 23.40
CA ARG A 9 -6.64 9.92 22.36
C ARG A 9 -6.49 9.18 21.04
N ALA A 10 -7.61 8.83 20.43
CA ALA A 10 -7.60 8.26 19.10
C ALA A 10 -7.14 9.30 18.08
N VAL A 11 -6.08 9.02 17.32
CA VAL A 11 -5.49 9.94 16.33
C VAL A 11 -5.61 9.45 14.90
N ALA A 12 -5.85 8.15 14.69
CA ALA A 12 -6.09 7.59 13.37
C ALA A 12 -7.01 6.39 13.48
N GLY A 13 -7.81 6.16 12.45
CA GLY A 13 -8.67 4.99 12.34
C GLY A 13 -8.60 4.40 10.95
N VAL A 14 -8.57 3.07 10.87
CA VAL A 14 -8.49 2.32 9.62
C VAL A 14 -9.59 1.29 9.57
N LEU A 15 -10.29 1.25 8.44
CA LEU A 15 -11.15 0.14 8.05
C LEU A 15 -10.57 -0.48 6.78
N VAL A 16 -10.45 -1.79 6.76
CA VAL A 16 -10.02 -2.54 5.59
C VAL A 16 -11.00 -3.67 5.32
N GLU A 17 -11.38 -3.84 4.07
CA GLU A 17 -12.22 -4.96 3.64
C GLU A 17 -11.35 -5.95 2.89
N LEU A 18 -11.13 -7.10 3.53
CA LEU A 18 -10.41 -8.22 2.96
C LEU A 18 -11.44 -9.24 2.50
N ALA A 19 -11.39 -9.62 1.23
CA ALA A 19 -12.36 -10.52 0.62
C ALA A 19 -11.80 -11.93 0.49
N CYS A 20 -12.67 -12.93 0.67
CA CYS A 20 -12.40 -14.34 0.42
C CYS A 20 -13.64 -14.99 -0.18
N GLU A 21 -13.57 -16.30 -0.47
CA GLU A 21 -14.67 -16.99 -1.15
C GLU A 21 -15.72 -17.56 -0.20
N THR A 22 -15.35 -17.96 1.03
CA THR A 22 -16.26 -18.60 1.97
C THR A 22 -16.25 -17.94 3.36
N ASP A 23 -17.36 -18.08 4.06
CA ASP A 23 -17.47 -17.68 5.46
C ASP A 23 -16.52 -18.48 6.36
N PHE A 24 -16.21 -19.72 5.97
CA PHE A 24 -15.30 -20.57 6.72
C PHE A 24 -13.92 -19.91 6.84
N VAL A 25 -13.36 -19.45 5.72
CA VAL A 25 -12.08 -18.73 5.70
C VAL A 25 -12.21 -17.38 6.39
N ALA A 26 -13.30 -16.64 6.16
CA ALA A 26 -13.52 -15.33 6.78
C ALA A 26 -13.52 -15.39 8.31
N LYS A 27 -13.94 -16.50 8.89
CA LYS A 27 -13.97 -16.71 10.34
C LYS A 27 -12.70 -17.34 10.90
N SER A 28 -11.76 -17.74 10.04
CA SER A 28 -10.50 -18.34 10.50
C SER A 28 -9.62 -17.33 11.22
N GLU A 29 -8.82 -17.80 12.17
CA GLU A 29 -7.90 -16.95 12.93
C GLU A 29 -6.83 -16.35 12.02
N GLU A 30 -6.34 -17.09 11.02
CA GLU A 30 -5.35 -16.59 10.06
C GLU A 30 -5.87 -15.41 9.25
N PHE A 31 -7.11 -15.50 8.78
CA PHE A 31 -7.73 -14.42 8.01
C PHE A 31 -7.97 -13.18 8.88
N LYS A 32 -8.47 -13.35 10.08
CA LYS A 32 -8.69 -12.26 11.03
C LYS A 32 -7.40 -11.58 11.43
N GLU A 33 -6.35 -12.35 11.71
CA GLU A 33 -5.06 -11.80 12.09
C GLU A 33 -4.44 -11.05 10.92
N ALA A 34 -4.51 -11.59 9.71
CA ALA A 34 -4.04 -10.89 8.50
C ALA A 34 -4.77 -9.56 8.29
N SER A 35 -6.09 -9.54 8.47
CA SER A 35 -6.89 -8.31 8.36
C SER A 35 -6.44 -7.25 9.36
N LYS A 36 -6.17 -7.65 10.58
CA LYS A 36 -5.67 -6.76 11.65
C LYS A 36 -4.29 -6.22 11.30
N GLN A 37 -3.38 -7.09 10.86
CA GLN A 37 -2.02 -6.70 10.49
C GLN A 37 -2.01 -5.72 9.32
N ILE A 38 -2.86 -5.92 8.33
CA ILE A 38 -3.00 -5.01 7.19
C ILE A 38 -3.54 -3.65 7.67
N ALA A 39 -4.54 -3.64 8.54
CA ALA A 39 -5.08 -2.39 9.09
C ALA A 39 -4.01 -1.59 9.85
N MET A 40 -3.20 -2.26 10.65
CA MET A 40 -2.07 -1.64 11.35
C MET A 40 -1.03 -1.09 10.38
N HIS A 41 -0.72 -1.83 9.32
CA HIS A 41 0.18 -1.39 8.25
C HIS A 41 -0.33 -0.11 7.60
N ILE A 42 -1.62 -0.05 7.26
CA ILE A 42 -2.24 1.13 6.66
C ILE A 42 -2.09 2.36 7.57
N ALA A 43 -2.33 2.19 8.87
CA ALA A 43 -2.16 3.27 9.83
C ALA A 43 -0.72 3.77 9.89
N ALA A 44 0.26 2.87 9.80
CA ALA A 44 1.68 3.20 9.90
C ALA A 44 2.24 3.78 8.59
N MET A 45 1.90 3.20 7.45
CA MET A 45 2.52 3.51 6.16
C MET A 45 1.68 4.43 5.27
N LYS A 46 0.44 4.68 5.63
CA LYS A 46 -0.44 5.70 5.02
C LYS A 46 -0.50 5.64 3.49
N PRO A 47 -0.86 4.49 2.88
CA PRO A 47 -0.98 4.41 1.44
C PRO A 47 -2.12 5.29 0.93
N GLN A 48 -1.96 5.86 -0.27
CA GLN A 48 -2.98 6.68 -0.91
C GLN A 48 -3.84 5.89 -1.88
N TYR A 49 -3.34 4.78 -2.42
CA TYR A 49 -4.00 3.97 -3.42
C TYR A 49 -3.89 2.50 -3.05
N LEU A 50 -4.87 1.70 -3.47
CA LEU A 50 -4.84 0.25 -3.27
C LEU A 50 -3.92 -0.43 -4.28
N ASN A 51 -4.12 -0.13 -5.56
CA ASN A 51 -3.37 -0.70 -6.68
C ASN A 51 -2.77 0.41 -7.54
N ILE A 52 -1.76 0.07 -8.34
CA ILE A 52 -1.14 1.01 -9.29
C ILE A 52 -2.20 1.59 -10.23
N GLU A 53 -3.13 0.77 -10.69
CA GLU A 53 -4.21 1.15 -11.62
C GLU A 53 -5.17 2.19 -11.04
N ASP A 54 -5.20 2.34 -9.71
CA ASP A 54 -6.06 3.31 -9.03
C ASP A 54 -5.48 4.72 -9.05
N ILE A 55 -4.21 4.88 -9.43
CA ILE A 55 -3.58 6.20 -9.53
C ILE A 55 -4.14 6.92 -10.76
N PRO A 56 -4.73 8.12 -10.60
CA PRO A 56 -5.19 8.88 -11.76
C PRO A 56 -4.04 9.13 -12.75
N GLU A 57 -4.30 8.95 -14.04
CA GLU A 57 -3.30 9.15 -15.09
C GLU A 57 -2.71 10.56 -15.04
N ALA A 58 -3.55 11.56 -14.78
CA ALA A 58 -3.11 12.96 -14.64
C ALA A 58 -2.10 13.14 -13.50
N LYS A 59 -2.32 12.45 -12.37
CA LYS A 59 -1.40 12.51 -11.22
C LYS A 59 -0.05 11.87 -11.56
N LEU A 60 -0.07 10.73 -12.22
CA LEU A 60 1.14 10.03 -12.62
C LEU A 60 1.94 10.85 -13.62
N ASN A 61 1.28 11.45 -14.61
CA ASN A 61 1.91 12.33 -15.58
C ASN A 61 2.52 13.57 -14.93
N GLU A 62 1.84 14.17 -13.96
CA GLU A 62 2.35 15.29 -13.17
C GLU A 62 3.65 14.92 -12.45
N GLU A 63 3.70 13.78 -11.79
CA GLU A 63 4.90 13.30 -11.11
C GLU A 63 6.06 13.10 -12.10
N LYS A 64 5.79 12.49 -13.25
CA LYS A 64 6.79 12.30 -14.31
C LYS A 64 7.35 13.61 -14.82
N GLU A 65 6.50 14.61 -15.04
CA GLU A 65 6.92 15.93 -15.52
C GLU A 65 7.79 16.66 -14.50
N ILE A 66 7.46 16.58 -13.22
CA ILE A 66 8.28 17.18 -12.15
C ILE A 66 9.69 16.57 -12.15
N ILE A 67 9.78 15.25 -12.21
CA ILE A 67 11.05 14.52 -12.24
C ILE A 67 11.86 14.90 -13.47
N LYS A 68 11.21 14.95 -14.64
CA LYS A 68 11.83 15.31 -15.91
C LYS A 68 12.43 16.71 -15.86
N LYS A 69 11.68 17.70 -15.39
CA LYS A 69 12.15 19.08 -15.28
C LYS A 69 13.33 19.21 -14.33
N GLN A 70 13.28 18.55 -13.19
CA GLN A 70 14.40 18.56 -12.24
C GLN A 70 15.67 17.99 -12.88
N SER A 71 15.54 16.87 -13.58
CA SER A 71 16.68 16.20 -14.23
C SER A 71 17.24 17.01 -15.38
N GLU A 72 16.41 17.68 -16.17
CA GLU A 72 16.83 18.59 -17.23
C GLU A 72 17.61 19.79 -16.67
N ASN A 73 17.12 20.35 -15.55
CA ASN A 73 17.80 21.48 -14.89
C ASN A 73 19.18 21.09 -14.35
N GLU A 74 19.39 19.81 -14.03
CA GLU A 74 20.68 19.28 -13.61
C GLU A 74 21.62 18.97 -14.78
N GLY A 75 21.19 19.20 -16.03
CA GLY A 75 21.99 19.01 -17.23
C GLY A 75 22.18 17.56 -17.67
N LYS A 76 21.30 16.65 -17.22
CA LYS A 76 21.37 15.22 -17.56
C LYS A 76 20.84 14.97 -18.96
N ASP A 77 21.40 13.95 -19.66
CA ASP A 77 20.93 13.59 -21.00
C ASP A 77 19.62 12.78 -20.93
N LYS A 78 18.95 12.65 -22.09
CA LYS A 78 17.64 12.03 -22.20
C LYS A 78 17.60 10.58 -21.69
N LYS A 79 18.61 9.78 -21.98
CA LYS A 79 18.67 8.36 -21.56
C LYS A 79 18.77 8.23 -20.03
N ILE A 80 19.58 9.07 -19.41
CA ILE A 80 19.74 9.14 -17.97
C ILE A 80 18.43 9.61 -17.33
N ILE A 81 17.78 10.62 -17.91
CA ILE A 81 16.49 11.14 -17.45
C ILE A 81 15.42 10.06 -17.48
N ASP A 82 15.31 9.28 -18.54
CA ASP A 82 14.33 8.21 -18.66
C ASP A 82 14.53 7.16 -17.57
N ASN A 83 15.78 6.78 -17.27
CA ASN A 83 16.10 5.85 -16.20
C ASN A 83 15.75 6.41 -14.81
N ILE A 84 15.98 7.71 -14.59
CA ILE A 84 15.63 8.38 -13.33
C ILE A 84 14.11 8.40 -13.14
N ILE A 85 13.36 8.72 -14.20
CA ILE A 85 11.90 8.73 -14.16
C ILE A 85 11.37 7.34 -13.76
N GLU A 86 11.86 6.29 -14.41
CA GLU A 86 11.45 4.92 -14.10
C GLU A 86 11.72 4.57 -12.64
N GLY A 87 12.93 4.84 -12.14
CA GLY A 87 13.31 4.56 -10.76
C GLY A 87 12.48 5.33 -9.74
N LYS A 88 12.24 6.62 -9.98
CA LYS A 88 11.46 7.46 -9.06
C LYS A 88 9.97 7.15 -9.11
N ILE A 89 9.43 6.75 -10.26
CA ILE A 89 8.03 6.29 -10.36
C ILE A 89 7.87 4.97 -9.62
N ASN A 90 8.82 4.05 -9.70
CA ASN A 90 8.79 2.82 -8.91
C ASN A 90 8.80 3.13 -7.41
N SER A 91 9.60 4.11 -6.97
CA SER A 91 9.60 4.57 -5.59
C SER A 91 8.25 5.19 -5.19
N PHE A 92 7.63 5.94 -6.08
CA PHE A 92 6.28 6.48 -5.86
C PHE A 92 5.27 5.36 -5.62
N TYR A 93 5.35 4.28 -6.38
CA TYR A 93 4.48 3.11 -6.17
C TYR A 93 4.72 2.46 -4.81
N THR A 94 5.98 2.20 -4.45
CA THR A 94 6.30 1.56 -3.17
C THR A 94 5.98 2.45 -1.97
N ASP A 95 5.91 3.75 -2.14
CA ASP A 95 5.57 4.68 -1.06
C ASP A 95 4.06 4.87 -0.90
N ASN A 96 3.29 4.79 -1.98
CA ASN A 96 1.90 5.25 -1.99
C ASN A 96 0.86 4.19 -2.34
N VAL A 97 1.25 3.04 -2.84
CA VAL A 97 0.32 1.98 -3.28
C VAL A 97 0.37 0.83 -2.29
N LEU A 98 -0.76 0.54 -1.63
CA LEU A 98 -0.82 -0.45 -0.55
C LEU A 98 -0.22 -1.79 -0.96
N ASN A 99 -0.65 -2.35 -2.10
CA ASN A 99 -0.15 -3.66 -2.54
C ASN A 99 1.32 -3.65 -2.96
N GLU A 100 1.90 -2.47 -3.22
CA GLU A 100 3.32 -2.32 -3.58
C GLU A 100 4.20 -1.95 -2.39
N GLN A 101 3.61 -1.55 -1.28
CA GLN A 101 4.36 -1.19 -0.07
C GLN A 101 4.99 -2.44 0.57
N ILE A 102 6.20 -2.29 1.07
CA ILE A 102 6.84 -3.30 1.91
C ILE A 102 6.11 -3.35 3.25
N PHE A 103 5.73 -4.54 3.67
CA PHE A 103 5.00 -4.70 4.93
C PHE A 103 5.81 -4.13 6.10
N CYS A 104 5.12 -3.37 6.97
CA CYS A 104 5.79 -2.54 8.00
C CYS A 104 6.47 -3.33 9.12
N ASN A 105 6.09 -4.60 9.32
CA ASN A 105 6.67 -5.43 10.38
C ASN A 105 7.36 -6.66 9.77
N PRO A 106 8.70 -6.62 9.59
CA PRO A 106 9.44 -7.72 8.95
C PRO A 106 9.42 -9.02 9.77
N GLU A 107 9.12 -8.96 11.07
CA GLU A 107 8.97 -10.16 11.89
C GLU A 107 7.71 -10.94 11.53
N VAL A 108 6.68 -10.27 11.01
CA VAL A 108 5.43 -10.89 10.57
C VAL A 108 5.57 -11.35 9.12
N TYR A 109 6.09 -10.50 8.24
CA TYR A 109 6.27 -10.82 6.84
C TYR A 109 7.34 -9.91 6.21
N GLU A 110 8.26 -10.51 5.44
CA GLU A 110 9.26 -9.77 4.66
C GLU A 110 8.81 -9.72 3.19
N GLY A 111 8.42 -8.54 2.72
CA GLY A 111 8.04 -8.34 1.33
C GLY A 111 6.84 -7.42 1.17
N LYS A 112 6.33 -7.36 -0.05
CA LYS A 112 5.20 -6.50 -0.40
C LYS A 112 3.88 -7.02 0.17
N VAL A 113 3.00 -6.10 0.56
CA VAL A 113 1.65 -6.44 1.05
C VAL A 113 0.89 -7.32 0.05
N GLY A 114 0.94 -6.97 -1.25
CA GLY A 114 0.26 -7.76 -2.28
C GLY A 114 0.74 -9.19 -2.38
N ILE A 115 2.04 -9.42 -2.21
CA ILE A 115 2.63 -10.77 -2.24
C ILE A 115 2.22 -11.54 -0.98
N MET A 116 2.19 -10.89 0.18
CA MET A 116 1.72 -11.50 1.42
C MET A 116 0.29 -12.03 1.26
N ILE A 117 -0.59 -11.26 0.63
CA ILE A 117 -1.97 -11.66 0.36
C ILE A 117 -2.02 -12.83 -0.62
N GLU A 118 -1.22 -12.81 -1.69
CA GLU A 118 -1.14 -13.92 -2.65
C GLU A 118 -0.69 -15.21 -1.99
N GLU A 119 0.30 -15.16 -1.12
CA GLU A 119 0.80 -16.33 -0.39
C GLU A 119 -0.25 -16.88 0.56
N MET A 120 -0.98 -16.01 1.26
CA MET A 120 -2.10 -16.45 2.12
C MET A 120 -3.21 -17.09 1.29
N SER A 121 -3.54 -16.51 0.13
CA SER A 121 -4.52 -17.06 -0.82
C SER A 121 -4.13 -18.48 -1.24
N GLY A 122 -2.87 -18.69 -1.59
CA GLY A 122 -2.34 -20.01 -1.94
C GLY A 122 -2.42 -21.00 -0.78
N LYS A 123 -2.06 -20.56 0.44
CA LYS A 123 -2.07 -21.40 1.63
C LYS A 123 -3.48 -21.83 2.04
N LEU A 124 -4.44 -20.91 1.99
CA LEU A 124 -5.83 -21.18 2.38
C LEU A 124 -6.68 -21.78 1.25
N GLY A 125 -6.15 -21.82 0.03
CA GLY A 125 -6.83 -22.42 -1.12
C GLY A 125 -8.03 -21.64 -1.63
N GLU A 126 -8.14 -20.37 -1.30
CA GLU A 126 -9.21 -19.47 -1.76
C GLU A 126 -8.62 -18.19 -2.31
N LYS A 127 -9.33 -17.55 -3.25
CA LYS A 127 -8.95 -16.24 -3.73
C LYS A 127 -9.17 -15.21 -2.62
N ILE A 128 -8.09 -14.58 -2.16
CA ILE A 128 -8.10 -13.55 -1.13
C ILE A 128 -7.49 -12.28 -1.73
N PHE A 129 -8.15 -11.16 -1.51
CA PHE A 129 -7.67 -9.86 -1.96
C PHE A 129 -8.21 -8.73 -1.09
N ILE A 130 -7.49 -7.62 -1.07
CA ILE A 130 -7.96 -6.40 -0.42
C ILE A 130 -8.92 -5.72 -1.39
N LYS A 131 -10.18 -5.55 -0.97
CA LYS A 131 -11.20 -4.92 -1.80
C LYS A 131 -11.16 -3.41 -1.72
N ARG A 132 -10.99 -2.88 -0.51
CA ARG A 132 -10.91 -1.45 -0.26
C ARG A 132 -10.43 -1.18 1.15
N PHE A 133 -9.98 0.05 1.39
CA PHE A 133 -9.65 0.52 2.73
C PHE A 133 -9.99 2.00 2.87
N SER A 134 -10.10 2.43 4.11
CA SER A 134 -10.26 3.84 4.46
C SER A 134 -9.38 4.18 5.64
N LEU A 135 -8.65 5.27 5.53
CA LEU A 135 -7.81 5.81 6.60
C LEU A 135 -8.28 7.21 6.94
N LEU A 136 -8.59 7.43 8.21
CA LEU A 136 -8.93 8.74 8.74
C LEU A 136 -7.90 9.14 9.77
N GLU A 137 -7.29 10.31 9.59
CA GLU A 137 -6.32 10.86 10.55
C GLU A 137 -6.83 12.20 11.08
N ILE A 138 -6.62 12.44 12.37
CA ILE A 138 -6.96 13.72 12.99
C ILE A 138 -5.86 14.73 12.68
N GLY A 139 -6.26 15.91 12.19
CA GLY A 139 -5.33 16.99 11.89
C GLY A 139 -4.76 17.02 10.49
N THR A 140 -5.31 16.19 9.59
CA THR A 140 -4.90 16.18 8.18
C THR A 140 -6.04 16.59 7.25
#